data_3e61294fa6e85a1f385fe0d4cf92c1b4
#
_entry.id   3e61294fa6e85a1f385fe0d4cf92c1b4
#
_cell.length_a   1.000
_cell.length_b   1.000
_cell.length_c   1.000
_cell.angle_alpha   90.00
_cell.angle_beta   90.00
_cell.angle_gamma   90.00
#
_symmetry.space_group_name_H-M   'P 1'
#
loop_
_entity.id
_entity.type
_entity.pdbx_description
1 polymer ?
#
loop_
_entity_poly.entity_id
_entity_poly.type
_entity_poly.pdbx_seq_one_letter_code
_entity_poly.pdbx_strand_id
1 'polypeptide(L)'
;MSVLIERFAAAKDSLTPGLAEQEVVRCVRALRRRVGLHARAASSLEPFLASRNITDIGIDDDLKADGALVPLGTDFGAGFRMVLRRGLPEGRINYTVAHEICHTFFYERVPEIKFASHAVDQEEERLCNCGAEEILMPALDVRRRAKTEPVSLDVLQIMAAHYRVSTPAMFIRLRRLGLWRGELVVWHEMTSGAFAVKRVWGGRMVDWQWMEPEIPRRALSASAESLISGGTFWFVGPRECPKTRAVDYQVKRHGNDVLALVLLKHKKSSRSVMPQQCQLFSRPTMRGRTGSL
;
A
#
# COMPACT_ATOMS: atom_id res chain seq x y z
N MET A 1 -27.84 -11.75 -11.84
CA MET A 1 -26.65 -10.91 -11.68
C MET A 1 -27.00 -9.46 -11.32
N SER A 2 -28.11 -8.97 -11.83
CA SER A 2 -28.70 -7.64 -11.57
C SER A 2 -28.88 -7.30 -10.08
N VAL A 3 -29.43 -8.21 -9.27
CA VAL A 3 -29.79 -7.97 -7.85
C VAL A 3 -28.59 -7.62 -6.95
N LEU A 4 -27.39 -8.10 -7.26
CA LEU A 4 -26.20 -7.86 -6.43
C LEU A 4 -25.66 -6.44 -6.61
N ILE A 5 -25.68 -5.99 -7.85
CA ILE A 5 -25.22 -4.66 -8.24
C ILE A 5 -26.28 -3.63 -7.83
N GLU A 6 -27.56 -3.97 -7.91
CA GLU A 6 -28.68 -3.16 -7.44
C GLU A 6 -28.60 -2.83 -5.95
N ARG A 7 -28.17 -3.72 -5.15
CA ARG A 7 -27.95 -3.47 -3.72
C ARG A 7 -26.80 -2.52 -3.44
N PHE A 8 -25.76 -2.57 -4.27
CA PHE A 8 -24.54 -1.80 -4.01
C PHE A 8 -24.74 -0.28 -4.23
N ALA A 9 -25.39 0.16 -5.31
CA ALA A 9 -25.60 1.59 -5.55
C ALA A 9 -26.74 2.16 -4.69
N ALA A 10 -27.82 1.40 -4.42
CA ALA A 10 -28.84 1.81 -3.45
C ALA A 10 -28.29 1.83 -2.02
N ALA A 11 -27.25 1.05 -1.75
CA ALA A 11 -26.62 0.90 -0.45
C ALA A 11 -25.47 1.89 -0.22
N LYS A 12 -24.91 2.51 -1.26
CA LYS A 12 -23.79 3.46 -1.16
C LYS A 12 -24.09 4.58 -0.17
N ASP A 13 -25.29 5.14 -0.23
CA ASP A 13 -25.71 6.26 0.61
C ASP A 13 -26.26 5.84 1.98
N SER A 14 -26.58 4.57 2.17
CA SER A 14 -27.20 4.04 3.39
C SER A 14 -26.32 3.10 4.20
N LEU A 15 -25.20 2.60 3.63
CA LEU A 15 -24.31 1.67 4.30
C LEU A 15 -23.27 2.39 5.15
N THR A 16 -23.00 1.83 6.33
CA THR A 16 -21.77 2.20 7.06
C THR A 16 -20.54 1.87 6.20
N PRO A 17 -19.46 2.66 6.28
CA PRO A 17 -18.29 2.48 5.41
C PRO A 17 -17.78 1.04 5.33
N GLY A 18 -17.78 0.29 6.42
CA GLY A 18 -17.35 -1.11 6.44
C GLY A 18 -18.25 -2.06 5.66
N LEU A 19 -19.56 -1.78 5.59
CA LEU A 19 -20.51 -2.59 4.82
C LEU A 19 -20.35 -2.33 3.32
N ALA A 20 -20.10 -1.10 2.91
CA ALA A 20 -19.83 -0.75 1.51
C ALA A 20 -18.57 -1.46 0.98
N GLU A 21 -17.50 -1.49 1.75
CA GLU A 21 -16.28 -2.25 1.39
C GLU A 21 -16.55 -3.75 1.24
N GLN A 22 -17.32 -4.36 2.15
CA GLN A 22 -17.68 -5.77 2.07
C GLN A 22 -18.48 -6.07 0.80
N GLU A 23 -19.35 -5.15 0.40
CA GLU A 23 -20.15 -5.29 -0.81
C GLU A 23 -19.30 -5.22 -2.07
N VAL A 24 -18.38 -4.27 -2.19
CA VAL A 24 -17.41 -4.23 -3.31
C VAL A 24 -16.61 -5.51 -3.37
N VAL A 25 -16.07 -5.97 -2.26
CA VAL A 25 -15.31 -7.23 -2.19
C VAL A 25 -16.17 -8.40 -2.66
N ARG A 26 -17.46 -8.43 -2.32
CA ARG A 26 -18.39 -9.45 -2.77
C ARG A 26 -18.61 -9.42 -4.28
N CYS A 27 -18.81 -8.22 -4.86
CA CYS A 27 -18.90 -8.02 -6.31
C CYS A 27 -17.65 -8.50 -7.04
N VAL A 28 -16.48 -8.11 -6.55
CA VAL A 28 -15.19 -8.54 -7.11
C VAL A 28 -15.04 -10.06 -7.04
N ARG A 29 -15.38 -10.69 -5.92
CA ARG A 29 -15.32 -12.15 -5.79
C ARG A 29 -16.27 -12.87 -6.75
N ALA A 30 -17.46 -12.30 -7.00
CA ALA A 30 -18.38 -12.80 -8.00
C ALA A 30 -17.79 -12.68 -9.41
N LEU A 31 -17.18 -11.54 -9.73
CA LEU A 31 -16.47 -11.31 -11.00
C LEU A 31 -15.31 -12.29 -11.16
N ARG A 32 -14.49 -12.49 -10.13
CA ARG A 32 -13.38 -13.46 -10.14
C ARG A 32 -13.85 -14.89 -10.41
N ARG A 33 -14.96 -15.31 -9.81
CA ARG A 33 -15.59 -16.61 -10.11
C ARG A 33 -16.03 -16.71 -11.56
N ARG A 34 -16.65 -15.65 -12.08
CA ARG A 34 -17.11 -15.60 -13.48
C ARG A 34 -15.97 -15.78 -14.49
N VAL A 35 -14.79 -15.21 -14.19
CA VAL A 35 -13.60 -15.36 -15.05
C VAL A 35 -12.74 -16.56 -14.69
N GLY A 36 -13.20 -17.47 -13.83
CA GLY A 36 -12.52 -18.73 -13.51
C GLY A 36 -11.31 -18.61 -12.57
N LEU A 37 -11.05 -17.43 -12.00
CA LEU A 37 -9.83 -17.19 -11.21
C LEU A 37 -9.99 -17.49 -9.72
N HIS A 38 -11.22 -17.56 -9.20
CA HIS A 38 -11.51 -17.80 -7.77
C HIS A 38 -10.55 -17.05 -6.82
N ALA A 39 -9.77 -17.79 -6.02
CA ALA A 39 -8.84 -17.23 -5.04
C ALA A 39 -7.37 -17.21 -5.51
N ARG A 40 -7.08 -17.38 -6.79
CA ARG A 40 -5.69 -17.38 -7.31
C ARG A 40 -5.29 -15.98 -7.76
N ALA A 41 -3.98 -15.67 -7.74
CA ALA A 41 -3.46 -14.47 -8.39
C ALA A 41 -3.86 -14.43 -9.87
N ALA A 42 -4.17 -13.23 -10.39
CA ALA A 42 -4.46 -13.06 -11.79
C ALA A 42 -3.15 -12.96 -12.60
N SER A 43 -2.97 -13.81 -13.58
CA SER A 43 -1.85 -13.72 -14.54
C SER A 43 -2.09 -12.63 -15.60
N SER A 44 -3.35 -12.35 -15.90
CA SER A 44 -3.80 -11.29 -16.83
C SER A 44 -5.08 -10.65 -16.31
N LEU A 45 -5.30 -9.38 -16.64
CA LEU A 45 -6.54 -8.65 -16.38
C LEU A 45 -7.53 -8.69 -17.55
N GLU A 46 -7.14 -9.21 -18.71
CA GLU A 46 -8.00 -9.29 -19.91
C GLU A 46 -9.36 -9.97 -19.65
N PRO A 47 -9.46 -11.10 -18.92
CA PRO A 47 -10.77 -11.71 -18.67
C PRO A 47 -11.70 -10.79 -17.87
N PHE A 48 -11.14 -9.96 -16.98
CA PHE A 48 -11.91 -8.98 -16.23
C PHE A 48 -12.38 -7.85 -17.13
N LEU A 49 -11.50 -7.32 -18.00
CA LEU A 49 -11.84 -6.27 -18.98
C LEU A 49 -12.98 -6.73 -19.85
N ALA A 50 -12.84 -7.88 -20.50
CA ALA A 50 -13.89 -8.48 -21.34
C ALA A 50 -15.22 -8.69 -20.59
N SER A 51 -15.14 -9.20 -19.34
CA SER A 51 -16.33 -9.42 -18.52
C SER A 51 -17.03 -8.13 -18.07
N ARG A 52 -16.37 -6.98 -18.17
CA ARG A 52 -16.88 -5.66 -17.80
C ARG A 52 -17.09 -4.72 -18.99
N ASN A 53 -17.12 -5.28 -20.20
CA ASN A 53 -17.32 -4.54 -21.44
C ASN A 53 -16.30 -3.41 -21.66
N ILE A 54 -15.07 -3.58 -21.19
CA ILE A 54 -13.97 -2.68 -21.51
C ILE A 54 -13.32 -3.22 -22.77
N THR A 55 -13.57 -2.54 -23.90
CA THR A 55 -13.24 -3.05 -25.24
C THR A 55 -11.98 -2.45 -25.82
N ASP A 56 -11.52 -1.32 -25.29
CA ASP A 56 -10.37 -0.59 -25.77
C ASP A 56 -9.55 0.00 -24.63
N ILE A 57 -8.22 -0.04 -24.78
CA ILE A 57 -7.27 0.61 -23.85
C ILE A 57 -6.38 1.53 -24.66
N GLY A 58 -6.55 2.84 -24.45
CA GLY A 58 -5.70 3.87 -25.02
C GLY A 58 -4.61 4.33 -24.07
N ILE A 59 -3.59 4.98 -24.62
CA ILE A 59 -2.54 5.67 -23.86
C ILE A 59 -2.63 7.15 -24.17
N ASP A 60 -2.55 8.00 -23.12
CA ASP A 60 -2.59 9.44 -23.23
C ASP A 60 -1.43 10.04 -22.43
N ASP A 61 -0.68 10.93 -23.08
CA ASP A 61 0.46 11.61 -22.47
C ASP A 61 0.04 12.78 -21.57
N ASP A 62 -1.11 13.37 -21.85
CA ASP A 62 -1.63 14.56 -21.17
C ASP A 62 -2.57 14.21 -20.00
N LEU A 63 -2.86 12.94 -19.80
CA LEU A 63 -3.74 12.49 -18.73
C LEU A 63 -3.12 12.82 -17.36
N LYS A 64 -3.80 13.65 -16.57
CA LYS A 64 -3.34 14.03 -15.22
C LYS A 64 -3.46 12.90 -14.19
N ALA A 65 -4.49 12.07 -14.33
CA ALA A 65 -4.67 10.85 -13.54
C ALA A 65 -3.80 9.72 -14.08
N ASP A 66 -3.67 8.61 -13.36
CA ASP A 66 -2.98 7.42 -13.86
C ASP A 66 -3.82 6.65 -14.88
N GLY A 67 -5.15 6.69 -14.74
CA GLY A 67 -6.12 6.12 -15.66
C GLY A 67 -7.43 6.89 -15.64
N ALA A 68 -8.27 6.57 -16.61
CA ALA A 68 -9.66 7.05 -16.67
C ALA A 68 -10.52 6.03 -17.43
N LEU A 69 -11.74 5.86 -16.98
CA LEU A 69 -12.75 5.04 -17.66
C LEU A 69 -13.72 5.95 -18.39
N VAL A 70 -13.85 5.74 -19.71
CA VAL A 70 -14.71 6.54 -20.57
C VAL A 70 -15.82 5.64 -21.12
N PRO A 71 -17.10 5.87 -20.78
CA PRO A 71 -18.21 5.14 -21.39
C PRO A 71 -18.33 5.47 -22.87
N LEU A 72 -18.69 4.46 -23.68
CA LEU A 72 -18.88 4.59 -25.13
C LEU A 72 -20.33 4.90 -25.52
N GLY A 73 -21.24 4.93 -24.55
CA GLY A 73 -22.66 5.23 -24.76
C GLY A 73 -23.39 5.51 -23.46
N THR A 74 -24.71 5.59 -23.52
CA THR A 74 -25.57 5.94 -22.39
C THR A 74 -25.96 4.74 -21.52
N ASP A 75 -25.68 3.53 -21.96
CA ASP A 75 -25.97 2.31 -21.23
C ASP A 75 -24.71 1.46 -21.04
N PHE A 76 -24.77 0.55 -20.09
CA PHE A 76 -23.65 -0.37 -19.78
C PHE A 76 -23.30 -1.29 -20.97
N GLY A 77 -24.26 -1.59 -21.83
CA GLY A 77 -24.07 -2.48 -22.99
C GLY A 77 -23.18 -1.86 -24.05
N ALA A 78 -23.15 -0.53 -24.16
CA ALA A 78 -22.28 0.18 -25.09
C ALA A 78 -20.79 -0.01 -24.77
N GLY A 79 -20.47 -0.37 -23.53
CA GLY A 79 -19.10 -0.64 -23.11
C GLY A 79 -18.31 0.60 -22.70
N PHE A 80 -17.02 0.37 -22.48
CA PHE A 80 -16.09 1.39 -21.97
C PHE A 80 -14.79 1.36 -22.76
N ARG A 81 -14.19 2.54 -22.90
CA ARG A 81 -12.79 2.74 -23.23
C ARG A 81 -12.02 3.09 -21.95
N MET A 82 -10.89 2.44 -21.72
CA MET A 82 -9.96 2.82 -20.67
C MET A 82 -8.82 3.64 -21.26
N VAL A 83 -8.41 4.69 -20.59
CA VAL A 83 -7.25 5.50 -20.99
C VAL A 83 -6.24 5.45 -19.84
N LEU A 84 -4.98 5.13 -20.16
CA LEU A 84 -3.89 5.05 -19.20
C LEU A 84 -2.85 6.12 -19.50
N ARG A 85 -2.28 6.71 -18.47
CA ARG A 85 -1.15 7.63 -18.62
C ARG A 85 0.10 6.88 -19.06
N ARG A 86 0.85 7.45 -20.00
CA ARG A 86 2.13 6.90 -20.44
C ARG A 86 3.17 6.85 -19.31
N GLY A 87 4.08 5.86 -19.38
CA GLY A 87 5.27 5.80 -18.52
C GLY A 87 5.04 5.29 -17.09
N LEU A 88 3.87 4.75 -16.79
CA LEU A 88 3.63 4.13 -15.50
C LEU A 88 4.41 2.82 -15.37
N PRO A 89 5.02 2.52 -14.21
CA PRO A 89 5.58 1.20 -13.93
C PRO A 89 4.52 0.10 -13.98
N GLU A 90 4.89 -1.12 -14.37
CA GLU A 90 3.98 -2.25 -14.54
C GLU A 90 3.03 -2.47 -13.36
N GLY A 91 3.55 -2.52 -12.13
CA GLY A 91 2.72 -2.72 -10.95
C GLY A 91 1.71 -1.58 -10.72
N ARG A 92 1.99 -0.38 -11.23
CA ARG A 92 1.07 0.75 -11.18
C ARG A 92 0.03 0.67 -12.29
N ILE A 93 0.44 0.25 -13.50
CA ILE A 93 -0.49 -0.04 -14.60
C ILE A 93 -1.52 -1.08 -14.16
N ASN A 94 -1.07 -2.21 -13.63
CA ASN A 94 -1.97 -3.27 -13.18
C ASN A 94 -2.96 -2.78 -12.11
N TYR A 95 -2.45 -1.98 -11.15
CA TYR A 95 -3.30 -1.42 -10.11
C TYR A 95 -4.34 -0.45 -10.68
N THR A 96 -3.93 0.43 -11.58
CA THR A 96 -4.82 1.38 -12.27
C THR A 96 -5.87 0.64 -13.08
N VAL A 97 -5.48 -0.35 -13.89
CA VAL A 97 -6.44 -1.15 -14.67
C VAL A 97 -7.47 -1.83 -13.76
N ALA A 98 -7.03 -2.43 -12.67
CA ALA A 98 -7.95 -3.07 -11.71
C ALA A 98 -8.87 -2.05 -11.01
N HIS A 99 -8.39 -0.84 -10.77
CA HIS A 99 -9.15 0.27 -10.21
C HIS A 99 -10.25 0.74 -11.19
N GLU A 100 -9.88 0.97 -12.45
CA GLU A 100 -10.84 1.36 -13.49
C GLU A 100 -11.90 0.27 -13.76
N ILE A 101 -11.52 -1.02 -13.68
CA ILE A 101 -12.49 -2.12 -13.70
C ILE A 101 -13.54 -1.96 -12.59
N CYS A 102 -13.13 -1.53 -11.40
CA CYS A 102 -14.06 -1.35 -10.28
C CYS A 102 -15.03 -0.20 -10.49
N HIS A 103 -14.65 0.88 -11.16
CA HIS A 103 -15.56 1.96 -11.52
C HIS A 103 -16.75 1.45 -12.34
N THR A 104 -16.58 0.42 -13.16
CA THR A 104 -17.71 -0.16 -13.93
C THR A 104 -18.85 -0.67 -13.05
N PHE A 105 -18.62 -1.02 -11.78
CA PHE A 105 -19.69 -1.42 -10.86
C PHE A 105 -20.63 -0.27 -10.52
N PHE A 106 -20.15 0.96 -10.58
CA PHE A 106 -20.92 2.16 -10.30
C PHE A 106 -21.70 2.63 -11.54
N TYR A 107 -21.13 2.46 -12.73
CA TYR A 107 -21.78 2.80 -14.00
C TYR A 107 -22.91 1.86 -14.43
N GLU A 108 -22.94 0.64 -13.95
CA GLU A 108 -23.95 -0.36 -14.34
C GLU A 108 -25.40 0.05 -13.96
N ARG A 109 -25.60 1.21 -13.34
CA ARG A 109 -26.86 1.58 -12.68
C ARG A 109 -27.47 2.89 -13.02
N VAL A 110 -26.74 3.77 -13.61
CA VAL A 110 -27.25 5.10 -13.94
C VAL A 110 -27.68 5.09 -15.39
N PRO A 111 -29.00 4.94 -15.67
CA PRO A 111 -29.52 5.01 -17.03
C PRO A 111 -29.21 6.37 -17.70
N GLU A 112 -28.99 7.38 -16.87
CA GLU A 112 -28.64 8.72 -17.30
C GLU A 112 -27.31 9.12 -16.68
N ILE A 113 -26.19 8.63 -17.21
CA ILE A 113 -24.88 9.12 -16.85
C ILE A 113 -24.78 10.58 -17.34
N LYS A 114 -25.14 11.49 -16.48
CA LYS A 114 -24.77 12.89 -16.65
C LYS A 114 -23.27 12.99 -16.37
N PHE A 115 -22.46 13.02 -17.42
CA PHE A 115 -21.03 13.32 -17.36
C PHE A 115 -20.72 14.73 -16.83
N ALA A 116 -21.60 15.32 -16.07
CA ALA A 116 -21.49 16.66 -15.54
C ALA A 116 -21.11 16.62 -14.08
N SER A 117 -19.90 16.92 -13.88
CA SER A 117 -19.16 17.39 -12.73
C SER A 117 -18.11 16.39 -12.24
N HIS A 118 -16.90 16.80 -12.45
CA HIS A 118 -15.65 16.18 -12.00
C HIS A 118 -15.40 16.34 -10.48
N ALA A 119 -16.42 16.35 -9.66
CA ALA A 119 -16.23 16.16 -8.24
C ALA A 119 -15.92 14.67 -8.05
N VAL A 120 -14.63 14.36 -7.88
CA VAL A 120 -14.15 13.03 -7.51
C VAL A 120 -14.92 12.62 -6.26
N ASP A 121 -15.78 11.61 -6.38
CA ASP A 121 -16.43 11.02 -5.22
C ASP A 121 -15.38 10.23 -4.44
N GLN A 122 -14.87 10.82 -3.37
CA GLN A 122 -13.81 10.23 -2.55
C GLN A 122 -14.18 8.85 -2.01
N GLU A 123 -15.46 8.61 -1.76
CA GLU A 123 -15.93 7.30 -1.28
C GLU A 123 -15.90 6.27 -2.40
N GLU A 124 -16.32 6.63 -3.62
CA GLU A 124 -16.21 5.76 -4.79
C GLU A 124 -14.75 5.39 -5.06
N GLU A 125 -13.84 6.38 -5.07
CA GLU A 125 -12.41 6.16 -5.22
C GLU A 125 -11.85 5.20 -4.16
N ARG A 126 -12.26 5.37 -2.91
CA ARG A 126 -11.88 4.49 -1.81
C ARG A 126 -12.38 3.07 -2.01
N LEU A 127 -13.59 2.91 -2.49
CA LEU A 127 -14.21 1.62 -2.77
C LEU A 127 -13.57 0.94 -3.99
N CYS A 128 -13.26 1.70 -5.05
CA CYS A 128 -12.52 1.20 -6.20
C CYS A 128 -11.12 0.71 -5.80
N ASN A 129 -10.43 1.42 -4.91
CA ASN A 129 -9.16 0.95 -4.35
C ASN A 129 -9.31 -0.38 -3.59
N CYS A 130 -10.36 -0.55 -2.79
CA CYS A 130 -10.65 -1.82 -2.10
C CYS A 130 -10.92 -2.97 -3.09
N GLY A 131 -11.66 -2.68 -4.16
CA GLY A 131 -11.94 -3.62 -5.22
C GLY A 131 -10.70 -4.02 -6.01
N ALA A 132 -9.87 -3.06 -6.40
CA ALA A 132 -8.60 -3.30 -7.09
C ALA A 132 -7.68 -4.22 -6.28
N GLU A 133 -7.58 -3.97 -4.98
CA GLU A 133 -6.83 -4.86 -4.08
C GLU A 133 -7.36 -6.30 -4.09
N GLU A 134 -8.66 -6.52 -4.10
CA GLU A 134 -9.24 -7.86 -4.14
C GLU A 134 -9.14 -8.51 -5.53
N ILE A 135 -9.15 -7.71 -6.63
CA ILE A 135 -8.88 -8.19 -7.99
C ILE A 135 -7.46 -8.74 -8.08
N LEU A 136 -6.47 -7.96 -7.67
CA LEU A 136 -5.05 -8.30 -7.83
C LEU A 136 -4.55 -9.24 -6.76
N MET A 137 -4.90 -8.97 -5.50
CA MET A 137 -4.39 -9.61 -4.29
C MET A 137 -5.53 -10.23 -3.48
N PRO A 138 -6.16 -11.32 -3.95
CA PRO A 138 -7.32 -11.90 -3.27
C PRO A 138 -6.99 -12.29 -1.84
N ALA A 139 -7.82 -11.84 -0.89
CA ALA A 139 -7.54 -11.97 0.55
C ALA A 139 -7.25 -13.41 0.98
N LEU A 140 -7.94 -14.40 0.41
CA LEU A 140 -7.72 -15.82 0.74
C LEU A 140 -6.33 -16.31 0.32
N ASP A 141 -5.87 -15.92 -0.88
CA ASP A 141 -4.55 -16.32 -1.38
C ASP A 141 -3.43 -15.62 -0.60
N VAL A 142 -3.58 -14.30 -0.39
CA VAL A 142 -2.62 -13.52 0.42
C VAL A 142 -2.50 -14.08 1.83
N ARG A 143 -3.62 -14.41 2.50
CA ARG A 143 -3.61 -15.01 3.84
C ARG A 143 -2.91 -16.36 3.87
N ARG A 144 -3.13 -17.20 2.85
CA ARG A 144 -2.51 -18.52 2.75
C ARG A 144 -1.00 -18.37 2.62
N ARG A 145 -0.50 -17.52 1.72
CA ARG A 145 0.92 -17.29 1.52
C ARG A 145 1.59 -16.66 2.74
N ALA A 146 1.00 -15.62 3.29
CA ALA A 146 1.58 -14.92 4.44
C ALA A 146 1.65 -15.77 5.72
N LYS A 147 0.93 -16.91 5.81
CA LYS A 147 1.03 -17.84 6.95
C LYS A 147 2.29 -18.69 6.90
N THR A 148 2.80 -18.97 5.72
CA THR A 148 3.95 -19.88 5.50
C THR A 148 5.28 -19.15 5.40
N GLU A 149 5.24 -17.82 5.22
CA GLU A 149 6.41 -17.01 4.95
C GLU A 149 6.77 -16.11 6.17
N PRO A 150 8.06 -15.89 6.44
CA PRO A 150 8.48 -14.98 7.47
C PRO A 150 8.16 -13.52 7.08
N VAL A 151 8.00 -12.66 8.09
CA VAL A 151 7.84 -11.22 7.85
C VAL A 151 9.20 -10.63 7.51
N SER A 152 9.42 -10.36 6.22
CA SER A 152 10.69 -9.81 5.73
C SER A 152 10.48 -8.96 4.47
N LEU A 153 11.47 -8.09 4.19
CA LEU A 153 11.45 -7.24 3.01
C LEU A 153 11.55 -8.06 1.72
N ASP A 154 12.33 -9.15 1.72
CA ASP A 154 12.42 -10.06 0.58
C ASP A 154 11.08 -10.73 0.29
N VAL A 155 10.44 -11.29 1.31
CA VAL A 155 9.12 -11.91 1.17
C VAL A 155 8.10 -10.88 0.67
N LEU A 156 8.16 -9.64 1.17
CA LEU A 156 7.31 -8.56 0.68
C LEU A 156 7.51 -8.31 -0.82
N GLN A 157 8.76 -8.26 -1.27
CA GLN A 157 9.10 -8.06 -2.68
C GLN A 157 8.69 -9.27 -3.55
N ILE A 158 8.93 -10.49 -3.08
CA ILE A 158 8.51 -11.71 -3.76
C ILE A 158 6.98 -11.76 -3.90
N MET A 159 6.25 -11.43 -2.84
CA MET A 159 4.80 -11.36 -2.90
C MET A 159 4.32 -10.25 -3.85
N ALA A 160 4.94 -9.06 -3.81
CA ALA A 160 4.61 -7.97 -4.71
C ALA A 160 4.80 -8.37 -6.19
N ALA A 161 5.91 -9.03 -6.51
CA ALA A 161 6.18 -9.55 -7.85
C ALA A 161 5.17 -10.63 -8.27
N HIS A 162 4.82 -11.56 -7.35
CA HIS A 162 3.84 -12.61 -7.62
C HIS A 162 2.46 -12.06 -7.99
N TYR A 163 2.02 -10.99 -7.31
CA TYR A 163 0.75 -10.33 -7.61
C TYR A 163 0.87 -9.21 -8.65
N ARG A 164 2.08 -8.98 -9.19
CA ARG A 164 2.39 -7.94 -10.18
C ARG A 164 1.95 -6.54 -9.74
N VAL A 165 2.20 -6.25 -8.47
CA VAL A 165 1.91 -4.96 -7.82
C VAL A 165 3.19 -4.33 -7.28
N SER A 166 3.13 -3.06 -6.89
CA SER A 166 4.26 -2.42 -6.22
C SER A 166 4.44 -2.95 -4.79
N THR A 167 5.69 -2.93 -4.29
CA THR A 167 6.00 -3.30 -2.90
C THR A 167 5.15 -2.55 -1.88
N PRO A 168 4.93 -1.22 -2.01
CA PRO A 168 4.01 -0.51 -1.13
C PRO A 168 2.55 -1.00 -1.20
N ALA A 169 2.04 -1.31 -2.39
CA ALA A 169 0.67 -1.82 -2.52
C ALA A 169 0.52 -3.18 -1.80
N MET A 170 1.49 -4.08 -1.95
CA MET A 170 1.51 -5.36 -1.24
C MET A 170 1.57 -5.16 0.28
N PHE A 171 2.41 -4.23 0.76
CA PHE A 171 2.52 -3.92 2.18
C PHE A 171 1.20 -3.38 2.76
N ILE A 172 0.56 -2.44 2.07
CA ILE A 172 -0.75 -1.89 2.47
C ILE A 172 -1.79 -3.02 2.55
N ARG A 173 -1.80 -3.91 1.57
CA ARG A 173 -2.72 -5.06 1.55
C ARG A 173 -2.50 -5.99 2.75
N LEU A 174 -1.26 -6.36 3.05
CA LEU A 174 -0.92 -7.20 4.20
C LEU A 174 -1.35 -6.55 5.53
N ARG A 175 -1.20 -5.23 5.64
CA ARG A 175 -1.66 -4.49 6.81
C ARG A 175 -3.18 -4.44 6.93
N ARG A 176 -3.90 -4.13 5.85
CA ARG A 176 -5.37 -4.12 5.84
C ARG A 176 -5.97 -5.48 6.18
N LEU A 177 -5.30 -6.55 5.80
CA LEU A 177 -5.68 -7.91 6.17
C LEU A 177 -5.30 -8.29 7.61
N GLY A 178 -4.63 -7.40 8.35
CA GLY A 178 -4.17 -7.65 9.73
C GLY A 178 -3.05 -8.69 9.85
N LEU A 179 -2.36 -9.00 8.75
CA LEU A 179 -1.32 -10.03 8.70
C LEU A 179 0.04 -9.50 9.15
N TRP A 180 0.35 -8.27 8.76
CA TRP A 180 1.60 -7.62 9.12
C TRP A 180 1.34 -6.34 9.91
N ARG A 181 2.28 -6.04 10.82
CA ARG A 181 2.28 -4.80 11.62
C ARG A 181 3.65 -4.15 11.47
N GLY A 182 3.66 -2.90 11.05
CA GLY A 182 4.92 -2.21 10.82
C GLY A 182 4.73 -0.97 9.95
N GLU A 183 5.82 -0.42 9.52
CA GLU A 183 5.89 0.70 8.57
C GLU A 183 6.85 0.35 7.45
N LEU A 184 6.51 0.79 6.26
CA LEU A 184 7.40 0.76 5.10
C LEU A 184 7.82 2.20 4.84
N VAL A 185 9.13 2.45 4.80
CA VAL A 185 9.70 3.80 4.68
C VAL A 185 10.66 3.84 3.50
N VAL A 186 10.63 4.91 2.75
CA VAL A 186 11.62 5.22 1.71
C VAL A 186 12.30 6.51 2.06
N TRP A 187 13.63 6.47 2.13
CA TRP A 187 14.50 7.65 2.14
C TRP A 187 15.12 7.85 0.76
N HIS A 188 15.39 9.09 0.45
CA HIS A 188 16.14 9.50 -0.73
C HIS A 188 17.46 10.12 -0.31
N GLU A 189 18.56 9.66 -0.91
CA GLU A 189 19.87 10.27 -0.73
C GLU A 189 19.97 11.53 -1.59
N MET A 190 20.20 12.65 -0.94
CA MET A 190 20.37 13.94 -1.60
C MET A 190 21.82 14.10 -2.11
N THR A 191 22.06 15.02 -3.00
CA THR A 191 23.40 15.36 -3.52
C THR A 191 24.39 15.77 -2.43
N SER A 192 23.90 16.23 -1.29
CA SER A 192 24.72 16.55 -0.10
C SER A 192 25.16 15.33 0.71
N GLY A 193 24.74 14.11 0.34
CA GLY A 193 24.91 12.89 1.12
C GLY A 193 23.97 12.78 2.33
N ALA A 194 23.06 13.74 2.50
CA ALA A 194 21.98 13.65 3.51
C ALA A 194 20.82 12.78 3.01
N PHE A 195 20.07 12.21 3.94
CA PHE A 195 18.86 11.44 3.63
C PHE A 195 17.62 12.21 4.02
N ALA A 196 16.64 12.25 3.12
CA ALA A 196 15.32 12.79 3.39
C ALA A 196 14.25 11.69 3.28
N VAL A 197 13.27 11.70 4.18
CA VAL A 197 12.14 10.79 4.10
C VAL A 197 11.30 11.16 2.88
N LYS A 198 11.24 10.24 1.91
CA LYS A 198 10.47 10.42 0.68
C LYS A 198 9.02 9.97 0.85
N ARG A 199 8.80 8.84 1.52
CA ARG A 199 7.46 8.29 1.79
C ARG A 199 7.44 7.35 2.98
N VAL A 200 6.31 7.33 3.67
CA VAL A 200 5.98 6.37 4.73
C VAL A 200 4.61 5.77 4.46
N TRP A 201 4.52 4.45 4.53
CA TRP A 201 3.26 3.71 4.52
C TRP A 201 3.10 2.97 5.83
N GLY A 202 1.96 3.10 6.44
CA GLY A 202 1.68 2.55 7.74
C GLY A 202 1.02 3.57 8.63
N GLY A 203 0.94 3.37 9.91
CA GLY A 203 0.57 4.41 10.86
C GLY A 203 1.84 5.14 11.30
N ARG A 204 1.74 6.35 11.79
CA ARG A 204 2.86 7.02 12.44
C ARG A 204 3.19 6.33 13.77
N MET A 205 3.91 5.20 13.69
CA MET A 205 4.35 4.46 14.88
C MET A 205 5.65 5.00 15.44
N VAL A 206 6.43 5.67 14.59
CA VAL A 206 7.75 6.19 14.86
C VAL A 206 7.85 7.61 14.33
N ASP A 207 8.46 8.50 15.08
CA ASP A 207 8.87 9.81 14.59
C ASP A 207 10.18 9.63 13.80
N TRP A 208 10.05 9.55 12.46
CA TRP A 208 11.17 9.30 11.56
C TRP A 208 12.21 10.40 11.53
N GLN A 209 11.89 11.60 11.99
CA GLN A 209 12.86 12.70 12.10
C GLN A 209 14.01 12.39 13.07
N TRP A 210 13.75 11.58 14.08
CA TRP A 210 14.76 11.18 15.07
C TRP A 210 15.62 9.99 14.65
N MET A 211 15.16 9.19 13.68
CA MET A 211 15.80 7.94 13.28
C MET A 211 16.44 8.02 11.90
N GLU A 212 16.26 9.14 11.24
CA GLU A 212 16.61 9.39 9.85
C GLU A 212 18.07 9.13 9.48
N PRO A 213 19.08 9.46 10.31
CA PRO A 213 20.47 9.27 9.90
C PRO A 213 21.00 7.85 10.02
N GLU A 214 20.45 7.02 10.92
CA GLU A 214 21.11 5.75 11.28
C GLU A 214 20.70 4.58 10.37
N ILE A 215 19.41 4.43 10.04
CA ILE A 215 18.94 3.35 9.17
C ILE A 215 19.52 3.49 7.75
N PRO A 216 19.40 4.64 7.07
CA PRO A 216 20.01 4.83 5.76
C PRO A 216 21.54 4.65 5.76
N ARG A 217 22.25 5.17 6.75
CA ARG A 217 23.71 5.02 6.85
C ARG A 217 24.13 3.56 7.00
N ARG A 218 23.42 2.76 7.76
CA ARG A 218 23.68 1.32 7.86
C ARG A 218 23.42 0.59 6.56
N ALA A 219 22.41 1.01 5.78
CA ALA A 219 22.17 0.48 4.44
C ALA A 219 23.29 0.80 3.47
N LEU A 220 23.95 1.96 3.62
CA LEU A 220 25.10 2.35 2.81
C LEU A 220 26.35 1.54 3.12
N SER A 221 26.58 1.18 4.39
CA SER A 221 27.73 0.37 4.80
C SER A 221 27.59 -1.11 4.43
N ALA A 222 26.37 -1.58 4.14
CA ALA A 222 26.14 -2.90 3.57
C ALA A 222 26.45 -2.86 2.07
N SER A 223 27.63 -3.34 1.70
CA SER A 223 28.08 -3.38 0.31
C SER A 223 27.11 -4.14 -0.58
N ALA A 224 26.77 -3.51 -1.72
CA ALA A 224 26.07 -4.03 -2.87
C ALA A 224 24.53 -4.07 -2.80
N GLU A 225 23.94 -3.80 -3.96
CA GLU A 225 22.54 -3.64 -4.28
C GLU A 225 21.60 -4.83 -3.94
N SER A 226 22.13 -5.92 -3.42
CA SER A 226 21.40 -7.17 -3.23
C SER A 226 21.19 -7.58 -1.77
N LEU A 227 21.88 -6.97 -0.80
CA LEU A 227 21.84 -7.44 0.59
C LEU A 227 20.90 -6.61 1.45
N ILE A 228 19.92 -7.31 2.01
CA ILE A 228 19.10 -6.79 3.10
C ILE A 228 19.94 -6.83 4.35
N SER A 229 20.41 -5.65 4.81
CA SER A 229 20.94 -5.54 6.15
C SER A 229 19.77 -5.43 7.13
N GLY A 230 19.80 -6.21 8.20
CA GLY A 230 18.80 -6.17 9.27
C GLY A 230 19.43 -5.85 10.60
N GLY A 231 18.65 -5.31 11.49
CA GLY A 231 19.08 -5.02 12.85
C GLY A 231 17.89 -4.77 13.78
N THR A 232 18.19 -4.70 15.06
CA THR A 232 17.24 -4.28 16.09
C THR A 232 17.80 -3.06 16.78
N PHE A 233 16.98 -2.05 16.95
CA PHE A 233 17.33 -0.93 17.80
C PHE A 233 16.18 -0.58 18.75
N TRP A 234 16.54 0.12 19.79
CA TRP A 234 15.61 0.58 20.79
C TRP A 234 15.45 2.08 20.63
N PHE A 235 14.24 2.57 20.62
CA PHE A 235 14.00 3.98 20.71
C PHE A 235 13.15 4.32 21.93
N VAL A 236 13.41 5.48 22.48
CA VAL A 236 12.58 6.06 23.53
C VAL A 236 11.60 6.98 22.82
N GLY A 237 10.31 6.71 22.97
CA GLY A 237 9.26 7.55 22.39
C GLY A 237 9.37 9.01 22.89
N PRO A 238 8.65 9.94 22.26
CA PRO A 238 8.64 11.35 22.66
C PRO A 238 8.27 11.48 24.15
N ARG A 239 8.66 12.57 24.78
CA ARG A 239 8.52 12.82 26.23
C ARG A 239 7.14 12.53 26.81
N GLU A 240 6.10 12.64 25.98
CA GLU A 240 4.71 12.39 26.36
C GLU A 240 4.34 10.90 26.42
N CYS A 241 5.16 10.01 25.85
CA CYS A 241 4.98 8.56 25.90
C CYS A 241 6.33 7.83 25.96
N PRO A 242 7.04 7.87 27.11
CA PRO A 242 8.42 7.40 27.23
C PRO A 242 8.54 5.86 27.28
N LYS A 243 7.76 5.14 26.49
CA LYS A 243 7.87 3.69 26.39
C LYS A 243 8.98 3.33 25.40
N THR A 244 10.06 2.77 25.92
CA THR A 244 11.11 2.15 25.09
C THR A 244 10.50 1.02 24.27
N ARG A 245 10.64 1.10 22.95
CA ARG A 245 10.15 0.08 22.02
C ARG A 245 11.32 -0.51 21.24
N ALA A 246 11.36 -1.82 21.14
CA ALA A 246 12.27 -2.50 20.23
C ALA A 246 11.68 -2.48 18.82
N VAL A 247 12.50 -2.17 17.90
CA VAL A 247 12.15 -2.09 16.47
C VAL A 247 13.14 -2.95 15.70
N ASP A 248 12.64 -3.92 14.96
CA ASP A 248 13.42 -4.61 13.95
C ASP A 248 13.27 -3.89 12.62
N TYR A 249 14.34 -3.81 11.87
CA TYR A 249 14.29 -3.23 10.52
C TYR A 249 15.06 -4.09 9.55
N GLN A 250 14.65 -4.02 8.29
CA GLN A 250 15.37 -4.57 7.16
C GLN A 250 15.40 -3.48 6.08
N VAL A 251 16.55 -3.30 5.45
CA VAL A 251 16.76 -2.24 4.45
C VAL A 251 17.33 -2.80 3.18
N LYS A 252 16.97 -2.17 2.07
CA LYS A 252 17.51 -2.45 0.74
C LYS A 252 17.69 -1.14 -0.01
N ARG A 253 18.83 -0.99 -0.68
CA ARG A 253 19.11 0.17 -1.50
C ARG A 253 18.68 -0.07 -2.95
N HIS A 254 18.12 0.95 -3.58
CA HIS A 254 17.79 1.00 -5.00
C HIS A 254 18.22 2.36 -5.56
N GLY A 255 19.40 2.42 -6.16
CA GLY A 255 19.98 3.70 -6.58
C GLY A 255 20.11 4.66 -5.41
N ASN A 256 19.52 5.84 -5.52
CA ASN A 256 19.51 6.86 -4.46
C ASN A 256 18.38 6.66 -3.42
N ASP A 257 17.53 5.66 -3.60
CA ASP A 257 16.46 5.37 -2.64
C ASP A 257 16.84 4.21 -1.72
N VAL A 258 16.51 4.33 -0.45
CA VAL A 258 16.64 3.28 0.59
C VAL A 258 15.26 2.89 1.07
N LEU A 259 14.87 1.66 0.79
CA LEU A 259 13.62 1.08 1.23
C LEU A 259 13.84 0.33 2.54
N ALA A 260 13.06 0.65 3.57
CA ALA A 260 13.10 -0.06 4.85
C ALA A 260 11.75 -0.59 5.28
N LEU A 261 11.72 -1.83 5.71
CA LEU A 261 10.63 -2.43 6.44
C LEU A 261 10.95 -2.37 7.94
N VAL A 262 10.08 -1.72 8.70
CA VAL A 262 10.26 -1.50 10.13
C VAL A 262 9.12 -2.19 10.89
N LEU A 263 9.47 -3.05 11.82
CA LEU A 263 8.55 -3.91 12.56
C LEU A 263 8.62 -3.61 14.05
N LEU A 264 7.49 -3.38 14.69
CA LEU A 264 7.44 -3.28 16.15
C LEU A 264 7.51 -4.68 16.78
N LYS A 265 8.50 -4.88 17.63
CA LYS A 265 8.51 -6.07 18.50
C LYS A 265 7.46 -5.92 19.61
N HIS A 266 6.56 -6.88 19.69
CA HIS A 266 5.78 -7.03 20.92
C HIS A 266 6.71 -7.49 22.05
N LYS A 267 6.69 -6.77 23.17
CA LYS A 267 7.33 -7.19 24.42
C LYS A 267 6.78 -8.57 24.81
N LYS A 268 7.43 -9.68 24.40
CA LYS A 268 7.37 -10.89 25.23
C LYS A 268 8.09 -10.53 26.51
N SER A 269 7.44 -10.66 27.65
CA SER A 269 8.02 -10.39 28.95
C SER A 269 9.20 -11.35 29.17
N SER A 270 10.39 -10.88 28.87
CA SER A 270 11.62 -11.49 29.30
C SER A 270 12.59 -10.36 29.67
N ARG A 271 13.04 -10.36 30.88
CA ARG A 271 14.13 -9.52 31.36
C ARG A 271 15.35 -9.75 30.47
N SER A 272 15.53 -8.94 29.43
CA SER A 272 16.77 -8.92 28.68
C SER A 272 17.52 -7.64 28.98
N VAL A 273 18.77 -7.82 29.36
CA VAL A 273 19.77 -6.78 29.63
C VAL A 273 19.81 -5.82 28.42
N MET A 274 19.72 -4.53 28.71
CA MET A 274 19.90 -3.49 27.68
C MET A 274 21.25 -3.68 26.98
N PRO A 275 21.30 -3.72 25.63
CA PRO A 275 22.58 -3.68 24.93
C PRO A 275 23.32 -2.37 25.24
N GLN A 276 24.63 -2.43 25.48
CA GLN A 276 25.49 -1.29 25.81
C GLN A 276 25.45 -0.12 24.80
N GLN A 277 24.90 -0.32 23.61
CA GLN A 277 24.79 0.71 22.57
C GLN A 277 23.78 1.82 22.86
N CYS A 278 22.89 1.67 23.86
CA CYS A 278 21.95 2.72 24.25
C CYS A 278 22.54 3.83 25.12
N GLN A 279 23.79 3.68 25.59
CA GLN A 279 24.45 4.72 26.42
C GLN A 279 24.94 5.92 25.63
N LEU A 280 24.99 5.85 24.28
CA LEU A 280 25.50 6.92 23.42
C LEU A 280 24.55 8.10 23.21
N PHE A 281 23.30 8.00 23.68
CA PHE A 281 22.29 9.07 23.51
C PHE A 281 21.89 9.77 24.82
N SER A 282 22.59 9.53 25.92
CA SER A 282 22.45 10.36 27.09
C SER A 282 23.16 11.70 26.85
N ARG A 283 22.40 12.74 26.55
CA ARG A 283 22.94 14.11 26.51
C ARG A 283 23.60 14.41 27.84
N PRO A 284 24.82 15.01 27.86
CA PRO A 284 25.37 15.54 29.10
C PRO A 284 24.44 16.66 29.57
N THR A 285 23.86 16.46 30.76
CA THR A 285 23.22 17.53 31.52
C THR A 285 24.28 18.58 31.83
N MET A 286 24.22 19.72 31.15
CA MET A 286 24.96 20.90 31.57
C MET A 286 24.45 21.30 32.99
N ARG A 287 25.17 20.89 34.00
CA ARG A 287 25.04 21.50 35.32
C ARG A 287 25.57 22.94 35.21
N GLY A 288 24.66 23.88 35.24
CA GLY A 288 25.00 25.28 35.44
C GLY A 288 25.70 25.40 36.81
N ARG A 289 26.96 25.77 36.79
CA ARG A 289 27.66 26.31 37.98
C ARG A 289 27.11 27.71 38.20
N THR A 290 26.25 27.87 39.21
CA THR A 290 26.04 29.16 39.88
C THR A 290 27.25 29.40 40.73
N GLY A 291 28.19 30.20 40.28
CA GLY A 291 29.25 30.80 41.10
C GLY A 291 28.70 32.05 41.77
N SER A 292 28.67 32.02 43.07
CA SER A 292 28.56 33.19 43.95
C SER A 292 29.79 34.07 43.77
N LEU A 293 29.59 35.34 43.55
CA LEU A 293 30.18 36.49 44.22
C LEU A 293 29.45 37.76 43.76
#